data_21a0db8ad4414f57db8d217b466cf241
#
_entry.id   21a0db8ad4414f57db8d217b466cf241
#
_cell.length_a   1.000
_cell.length_b   1.000
_cell.length_c   1.000
_cell.angle_alpha   90.00
_cell.angle_beta   90.00
_cell.angle_gamma   90.00
#
_symmetry.space_group_name_H-M   'P 1'
#
loop_
_entity.id
_entity.type
_entity.pdbx_description
1 polymer ?
#
loop_
_entity_poly.entity_id
_entity_poly.type
_entity_poly.pdbx_seq_one_letter_code
_entity_poly.pdbx_strand_id
1 'polypeptide(L)'
;MAVGIRNSIQETTLQLLQFIHVANRKSASCGVILAPCAKMNPRTLEQAKSLMSGSDASLSIRFSYDDPNQILCAVLDGGTLGSTHYAALVFKDFLHNQRLLQGHLIVSSFPESGKPTESAIEEFIQQAIRSKGNEDDIRFYTAASAATSILIADPDDIVREFIKIRLELKGYRVYEAQDGQEAYDAYVRRLPDLVITELNLPILDGYQLIRSIQRHDTNEGRVIVLTDKQLADNRSRAYESGAADYVTKPLSISELEWKIKRLTRNH
;
A
#
# COMPACT_ATOMS: atom_id res chain seq x y z
N MET A 1 3.34 17.33 -23.22
CA MET A 1 4.16 17.24 -21.99
C MET A 1 3.39 16.70 -20.78
N ALA A 2 2.25 17.22 -20.39
CA ALA A 2 1.52 16.76 -19.19
C ALA A 2 1.08 15.27 -19.20
N VAL A 3 0.70 14.73 -20.36
CA VAL A 3 0.28 13.32 -20.51
C VAL A 3 1.45 12.35 -20.33
N GLY A 4 2.64 12.70 -20.84
CA GLY A 4 3.84 11.87 -20.70
C GLY A 4 4.36 11.78 -19.26
N ILE A 5 4.27 12.87 -18.50
CA ILE A 5 4.68 12.91 -17.08
C ILE A 5 3.73 12.07 -16.23
N ARG A 6 2.43 12.12 -16.49
CA ARG A 6 1.41 11.34 -15.77
C ARG A 6 1.60 9.84 -15.98
N ASN A 7 1.88 9.40 -17.20
CA ASN A 7 2.17 7.99 -17.49
C ASN A 7 3.46 7.51 -16.79
N SER A 8 4.49 8.36 -16.75
CA SER A 8 5.75 8.02 -16.07
C SER A 8 5.60 7.85 -14.56
N ILE A 9 4.87 8.76 -13.90
CA ILE A 9 4.60 8.63 -12.45
C ILE A 9 3.84 7.34 -12.16
N GLN A 10 2.86 6.99 -13.00
CA GLN A 10 2.08 5.78 -12.83
C GLN A 10 2.93 4.50 -12.99
N GLU A 11 3.83 4.45 -13.96
CA GLU A 11 4.77 3.35 -14.14
C GLU A 11 5.71 3.21 -12.94
N THR A 12 6.27 4.32 -12.46
CA THR A 12 7.16 4.33 -11.29
C THR A 12 6.41 3.92 -10.02
N THR A 13 5.15 4.35 -9.85
CA THR A 13 4.27 3.95 -8.75
C THR A 13 4.07 2.45 -8.73
N LEU A 14 3.69 1.85 -9.85
CA LEU A 14 3.47 0.41 -9.97
C LEU A 14 4.76 -0.38 -9.70
N GLN A 15 5.89 0.08 -10.21
CA GLN A 15 7.19 -0.56 -9.96
C GLN A 15 7.59 -0.50 -8.49
N LEU A 16 7.41 0.65 -7.82
CA LEU A 16 7.68 0.79 -6.40
C LEU A 16 6.77 -0.09 -5.55
N LEU A 17 5.48 -0.13 -5.86
CA LEU A 17 4.53 -1.02 -5.19
C LEU A 17 4.95 -2.49 -5.29
N GLN A 18 5.36 -2.95 -6.47
CA GLN A 18 5.88 -4.31 -6.64
C GLN A 18 7.13 -4.56 -5.77
N PHE A 19 8.06 -3.62 -5.72
CA PHE A 19 9.26 -3.75 -4.90
C PHE A 19 8.93 -3.80 -3.41
N ILE A 20 8.03 -2.92 -2.94
CA ILE A 20 7.57 -2.89 -1.55
C ILE A 20 6.84 -4.18 -1.18
N HIS A 21 5.93 -4.67 -2.03
CA HIS A 21 5.23 -5.93 -1.79
C HIS A 21 6.18 -7.13 -1.73
N VAL A 22 7.17 -7.19 -2.62
CA VAL A 22 8.17 -8.26 -2.59
C VAL A 22 9.04 -8.18 -1.32
N ALA A 23 9.40 -6.97 -0.88
CA ALA A 23 10.16 -6.75 0.34
C ALA A 23 9.35 -7.15 1.58
N ASN A 24 8.10 -6.71 1.69
CA ASN A 24 7.23 -7.01 2.83
C ASN A 24 6.85 -8.50 2.95
N ARG A 25 6.93 -9.28 1.86
CA ARG A 25 6.80 -10.75 1.94
C ARG A 25 8.01 -11.44 2.59
N LYS A 26 9.17 -10.81 2.55
CA LYS A 26 10.42 -11.35 3.10
C LYS A 26 10.75 -10.82 4.48
N SER A 27 10.33 -9.60 4.76
CA SER A 27 10.69 -8.84 5.96
C SER A 27 9.47 -8.07 6.48
N ALA A 28 9.43 -7.79 7.78
CA ALA A 28 8.33 -7.06 8.42
C ALA A 28 8.25 -5.58 8.01
N SER A 29 9.29 -5.04 7.37
CA SER A 29 9.39 -3.64 6.97
C SER A 29 10.12 -3.48 5.66
N CYS A 30 9.89 -2.36 4.99
CA CYS A 30 10.53 -1.98 3.74
C CYS A 30 10.82 -0.48 3.72
N GLY A 31 12.10 -0.12 3.71
CA GLY A 31 12.53 1.27 3.57
C GLY A 31 12.52 1.73 2.12
N VAL A 32 12.14 2.98 1.89
CA VAL A 32 12.16 3.60 0.56
C VAL A 32 12.80 4.98 0.65
N ILE A 33 13.73 5.25 -0.26
CA ILE A 33 14.36 6.56 -0.43
C ILE A 33 14.10 7.03 -1.85
N LEU A 34 13.54 8.22 -2.00
CA LEU A 34 13.42 8.92 -3.28
C LEU A 34 14.42 10.07 -3.31
N ALA A 35 15.29 10.07 -4.30
CA ALA A 35 16.30 11.10 -4.48
C ALA A 35 16.15 11.77 -5.85
N PRO A 36 15.70 13.04 -5.92
CA PRO A 36 15.80 13.81 -7.13
C PRO A 36 17.28 14.01 -7.49
N CYS A 37 17.72 13.37 -8.56
CA CYS A 37 19.14 13.43 -8.95
C CYS A 37 19.33 13.22 -10.44
N ALA A 38 20.48 13.68 -10.95
CA ALA A 38 20.92 13.37 -12.28
C ALA A 38 21.17 11.86 -12.44
N LYS A 39 21.01 11.37 -13.68
CA LYS A 39 21.20 9.94 -13.98
C LYS A 39 22.61 9.49 -13.66
N MET A 40 22.72 8.45 -12.85
CA MET A 40 23.99 7.84 -12.51
C MET A 40 24.39 6.79 -13.54
N ASN A 41 25.68 6.69 -13.81
CA ASN A 41 26.22 5.56 -14.55
C ASN A 41 26.22 4.27 -13.67
N PRO A 42 26.31 3.08 -14.26
CA PRO A 42 26.25 1.81 -13.51
C PRO A 42 27.33 1.70 -12.42
N ARG A 43 28.53 2.21 -12.66
CA ARG A 43 29.63 2.17 -11.69
C ARG A 43 29.35 3.04 -10.46
N THR A 44 28.83 4.24 -10.68
CA THR A 44 28.42 5.15 -9.60
C THR A 44 27.26 4.58 -8.80
N LEU A 45 26.33 3.89 -9.46
CA LEU A 45 25.20 3.22 -8.81
C LEU A 45 25.67 2.08 -7.89
N GLU A 46 26.62 1.25 -8.33
CA GLU A 46 27.20 0.18 -7.50
C GLU A 46 27.99 0.74 -6.31
N GLN A 47 28.69 1.86 -6.47
CA GLN A 47 29.36 2.55 -5.36
C GLN A 47 28.33 3.04 -4.33
N ALA A 48 27.25 3.67 -4.77
CA ALA A 48 26.16 4.11 -3.91
C ALA A 48 25.56 2.93 -3.12
N LYS A 49 25.30 1.82 -3.79
CA LYS A 49 24.75 0.60 -3.19
C LYS A 49 25.68 0.04 -2.11
N SER A 50 26.96 -0.07 -2.40
CA SER A 50 27.96 -0.54 -1.45
C SER A 50 28.05 0.35 -0.19
N LEU A 51 28.00 1.68 -0.39
CA LEU A 51 28.02 2.64 0.71
C LEU A 51 26.77 2.57 1.60
N MET A 52 25.58 2.46 0.98
CA MET A 52 24.32 2.39 1.70
C MET A 52 24.15 1.08 2.48
N SER A 53 24.69 -0.03 1.98
CA SER A 53 24.67 -1.32 2.68
C SER A 53 25.57 -1.31 3.93
N GLY A 54 26.54 -0.41 4.00
CA GLY A 54 27.42 -0.23 5.16
C GLY A 54 28.11 -1.53 5.61
N SER A 55 28.17 -1.74 6.93
CA SER A 55 28.67 -2.97 7.55
C SER A 55 27.62 -4.09 7.61
N ASP A 56 26.37 -3.82 7.24
CA ASP A 56 25.27 -4.79 7.27
C ASP A 56 25.07 -5.37 5.87
N ALA A 57 25.82 -6.43 5.56
CA ALA A 57 25.72 -7.16 4.29
C ALA A 57 24.35 -7.87 4.09
N SER A 58 23.47 -7.84 5.09
CA SER A 58 22.12 -8.45 5.04
C SER A 58 21.10 -7.55 4.35
N LEU A 59 21.33 -6.25 4.25
CA LEU A 59 20.42 -5.29 3.63
C LEU A 59 20.48 -5.39 2.09
N SER A 60 19.45 -5.97 1.51
CA SER A 60 19.28 -5.99 0.06
C SER A 60 18.70 -4.65 -0.41
N ILE A 61 19.44 -3.93 -1.26
CA ILE A 61 18.99 -2.65 -1.81
C ILE A 61 18.73 -2.80 -3.31
N ARG A 62 17.55 -2.39 -3.74
CA ARG A 62 17.15 -2.34 -5.14
C ARG A 62 16.98 -0.91 -5.59
N PHE A 63 17.51 -0.61 -6.77
CA PHE A 63 17.38 0.70 -7.38
C PHE A 63 16.52 0.66 -8.63
N SER A 64 15.74 1.72 -8.85
CA SER A 64 15.14 2.05 -10.13
C SER A 64 15.26 3.55 -10.38
N TYR A 65 15.26 3.93 -11.65
CA TYR A 65 15.42 5.34 -12.04
C TYR A 65 14.30 5.76 -12.99
N ASP A 66 13.59 6.80 -12.58
CA ASP A 66 12.58 7.47 -13.38
C ASP A 66 13.26 8.57 -14.22
N ASP A 67 13.61 8.25 -15.47
CA ASP A 67 14.29 9.16 -16.39
C ASP A 67 13.50 10.46 -16.64
N PRO A 68 12.18 10.43 -16.94
CA PRO A 68 11.40 11.64 -17.17
C PRO A 68 11.35 12.58 -15.97
N ASN A 69 11.24 12.02 -14.76
CA ASN A 69 11.17 12.79 -13.53
C ASN A 69 12.53 12.94 -12.83
N GLN A 70 13.61 12.34 -13.36
CA GLN A 70 14.94 12.38 -12.76
C GLN A 70 14.93 12.07 -11.26
N ILE A 71 14.32 10.93 -10.91
CA ILE A 71 14.25 10.45 -9.53
C ILE A 71 14.88 9.07 -9.47
N LEU A 72 15.83 8.91 -8.59
CA LEU A 72 16.32 7.60 -8.18
C LEU A 72 15.48 7.09 -7.02
N CYS A 73 15.00 5.87 -7.16
CA CYS A 73 14.29 5.16 -6.12
C CYS A 73 15.20 4.07 -5.56
N ALA A 74 15.42 4.05 -4.25
CA ALA A 74 16.11 2.97 -3.55
C ALA A 74 15.15 2.30 -2.57
N VAL A 75 15.03 0.97 -2.67
CA VAL A 75 14.17 0.15 -1.82
C VAL A 75 15.04 -0.79 -1.00
N LEU A 76 14.93 -0.72 0.32
CA LEU A 76 15.71 -1.44 1.30
C LEU A 76 14.85 -2.57 1.91
N ASP A 77 15.15 -3.81 1.60
CA ASP A 77 14.46 -4.97 2.18
C ASP A 77 14.77 -5.04 3.70
N GLY A 78 13.74 -5.07 4.54
CA GLY A 78 13.88 -5.04 6.00
C GLY A 78 14.20 -3.67 6.60
N GLY A 79 14.21 -2.60 5.78
CA GLY A 79 14.50 -1.25 6.23
C GLY A 79 13.40 -0.68 7.14
N THR A 80 13.72 -0.46 8.42
CA THR A 80 12.92 0.37 9.34
C THR A 80 13.10 1.84 9.00
N LEU A 81 12.26 2.73 9.54
CA LEU A 81 12.42 4.17 9.32
C LEU A 81 13.79 4.68 9.78
N GLY A 82 14.28 4.18 10.92
CA GLY A 82 15.60 4.56 11.45
C GLY A 82 16.76 4.08 10.56
N SER A 83 16.77 2.81 10.13
CA SER A 83 17.83 2.30 9.25
C SER A 83 17.77 2.93 7.85
N THR A 84 16.58 3.22 7.35
CA THR A 84 16.36 3.90 6.07
C THR A 84 16.84 5.35 6.13
N HIS A 85 16.59 6.04 7.25
CA HIS A 85 17.14 7.39 7.47
C HIS A 85 18.68 7.40 7.50
N TYR A 86 19.29 6.44 8.21
CA TYR A 86 20.75 6.31 8.22
C TYR A 86 21.32 6.09 6.81
N ALA A 87 20.72 5.17 6.05
CA ALA A 87 21.11 4.94 4.66
C ALA A 87 20.93 6.20 3.80
N ALA A 88 19.87 6.98 4.04
CA ALA A 88 19.63 8.23 3.33
C ALA A 88 20.67 9.31 3.65
N LEU A 89 21.17 9.40 4.89
CA LEU A 89 22.27 10.31 5.26
C LEU A 89 23.52 10.00 4.44
N VAL A 90 23.94 8.74 4.45
CA VAL A 90 25.10 8.28 3.68
C VAL A 90 24.93 8.53 2.19
N PHE A 91 23.72 8.26 1.68
CA PHE A 91 23.40 8.43 0.27
C PHE A 91 23.36 9.91 -0.13
N LYS A 92 22.81 10.78 0.72
CA LYS A 92 22.79 12.23 0.51
C LYS A 92 24.19 12.78 0.36
N ASP A 93 25.10 12.45 1.29
CA ASP A 93 26.48 12.89 1.25
C ASP A 93 27.20 12.41 -0.01
N PHE A 94 26.97 11.16 -0.41
CA PHE A 94 27.51 10.62 -1.65
C PHE A 94 27.01 11.39 -2.88
N LEU A 95 25.68 11.60 -3.01
CA LEU A 95 25.10 12.33 -4.13
C LEU A 95 25.56 13.79 -4.19
N HIS A 96 25.64 14.44 -3.04
CA HIS A 96 26.13 15.81 -2.92
C HIS A 96 27.58 15.94 -3.39
N ASN A 97 28.46 15.06 -2.92
CA ASN A 97 29.89 15.05 -3.30
C ASN A 97 30.09 14.78 -4.80
N GLN A 98 29.20 14.00 -5.41
CA GLN A 98 29.18 13.74 -6.87
C GLN A 98 28.50 14.85 -7.67
N ARG A 99 27.93 15.88 -7.01
CA ARG A 99 27.11 16.95 -7.64
C ARG A 99 25.93 16.42 -8.45
N LEU A 100 25.34 15.32 -7.98
CA LEU A 100 24.20 14.66 -8.63
C LEU A 100 22.86 15.04 -8.00
N LEU A 101 22.84 15.45 -6.74
CA LEU A 101 21.64 15.76 -5.99
C LEU A 101 20.97 17.03 -6.53
N GLN A 102 19.65 17.02 -6.66
CA GLN A 102 18.86 18.10 -7.27
C GLN A 102 17.71 18.59 -6.36
N GLY A 103 17.64 18.11 -5.12
CA GLY A 103 16.58 18.47 -4.18
C GLY A 103 16.60 17.61 -2.92
N HIS A 104 15.55 17.65 -2.12
CA HIS A 104 15.48 16.88 -0.89
C HIS A 104 15.40 15.37 -1.19
N LEU A 105 16.06 14.56 -0.36
CA LEU A 105 15.75 13.15 -0.25
C LEU A 105 14.46 12.99 0.55
N ILE A 106 13.52 12.21 0.02
CA ILE A 106 12.30 11.89 0.76
C ILE A 106 12.40 10.42 1.20
N VAL A 107 12.16 10.16 2.48
CA VAL A 107 12.36 8.87 3.13
C VAL A 107 11.06 8.36 3.72
N SER A 108 10.79 7.08 3.56
CA SER A 108 9.65 6.40 4.16
C SER A 108 10.00 4.96 4.55
N SER A 109 9.24 4.36 5.45
CA SER A 109 9.29 2.94 5.75
C SER A 109 7.88 2.38 5.87
N PHE A 110 7.59 1.30 5.16
CA PHE A 110 6.29 0.66 5.15
C PHE A 110 6.34 -0.68 5.90
N PRO A 111 5.36 -0.97 6.79
CA PRO A 111 4.12 -0.22 7.05
C PRO A 111 4.25 0.92 8.07
N GLU A 112 5.42 1.19 8.65
CA GLU A 112 5.65 2.14 9.74
C GLU A 112 5.18 3.57 9.41
N SER A 113 5.39 4.03 8.18
CA SER A 113 4.93 5.34 7.69
C SER A 113 3.53 5.30 7.06
N GLY A 114 2.76 4.24 7.28
CA GLY A 114 1.43 4.03 6.75
C GLY A 114 1.37 2.94 5.67
N LYS A 115 0.20 2.77 5.05
CA LYS A 115 0.01 1.75 4.01
C LYS A 115 0.57 2.22 2.66
N PRO A 116 1.30 1.36 1.93
CA PRO A 116 1.81 1.67 0.60
C PRO A 116 0.70 1.52 -0.47
N THR A 117 -0.34 2.36 -0.41
CA THR A 117 -1.38 2.41 -1.44
C THR A 117 -0.87 3.13 -2.69
N GLU A 118 -1.51 2.91 -3.84
CA GLU A 118 -1.16 3.59 -5.09
C GLU A 118 -1.15 5.12 -4.91
N SER A 119 -2.18 5.68 -4.27
CA SER A 119 -2.26 7.12 -4.01
C SER A 119 -1.18 7.62 -3.05
N ALA A 120 -0.80 6.84 -2.04
CA ALA A 120 0.27 7.20 -1.11
C ALA A 120 1.64 7.21 -1.81
N ILE A 121 1.91 6.23 -2.67
CA ILE A 121 3.16 6.18 -3.43
C ILE A 121 3.23 7.28 -4.49
N GLU A 122 2.12 7.57 -5.18
CA GLU A 122 2.05 8.72 -6.08
C GLU A 122 2.36 10.04 -5.38
N GLU A 123 1.75 10.28 -4.22
CA GLU A 123 2.01 11.48 -3.41
C GLU A 123 3.47 11.55 -2.97
N PHE A 124 4.03 10.43 -2.53
CA PHE A 124 5.45 10.31 -2.15
C PHE A 124 6.38 10.70 -3.31
N ILE A 125 6.13 10.19 -4.52
CA ILE A 125 6.87 10.56 -5.74
C ILE A 125 6.70 12.04 -6.05
N GLN A 126 5.47 12.57 -5.97
CA GLN A 126 5.19 13.98 -6.23
C GLN A 126 5.90 14.91 -5.25
N GLN A 127 6.03 14.54 -3.97
CA GLN A 127 6.82 15.31 -3.00
C GLN A 127 8.29 15.38 -3.41
N ALA A 128 8.86 14.27 -3.88
CA ALA A 128 10.23 14.25 -4.39
C ALA A 128 10.40 15.16 -5.62
N ILE A 129 9.44 15.11 -6.57
CA ILE A 129 9.46 15.99 -7.75
C ILE A 129 9.41 17.48 -7.35
N ARG A 130 8.51 17.83 -6.42
CA ARG A 130 8.33 19.22 -5.94
C ARG A 130 9.53 19.75 -5.16
N SER A 131 10.36 18.87 -4.63
CA SER A 131 11.55 19.25 -3.86
C SER A 131 12.71 19.74 -4.71
N LYS A 132 12.66 19.56 -6.05
CA LYS A 132 13.73 19.98 -6.96
C LYS A 132 14.00 21.47 -6.86
N GLY A 133 15.28 21.81 -6.86
CA GLY A 133 15.72 23.22 -6.74
C GLY A 133 15.73 23.78 -5.32
N ASN A 134 15.33 22.99 -4.32
CA ASN A 134 15.46 23.35 -2.92
C ASN A 134 16.84 22.93 -2.37
N GLU A 135 17.20 23.46 -1.20
CA GLU A 135 18.42 23.05 -0.49
C GLU A 135 18.38 21.56 -0.15
N ASP A 136 19.56 20.92 -0.18
CA ASP A 136 19.71 19.49 0.08
C ASP A 136 19.38 19.15 1.54
N ASP A 137 18.28 18.44 1.75
CA ASP A 137 17.81 18.00 3.07
C ASP A 137 17.20 16.60 3.00
N ILE A 138 16.96 15.98 4.14
CA ILE A 138 16.19 14.73 4.23
C ILE A 138 14.85 15.02 4.88
N ARG A 139 13.78 14.61 4.20
CA ARG A 139 12.41 14.75 4.70
C ARG A 139 11.74 13.40 4.82
N PHE A 140 10.95 13.25 5.86
CA PHE A 140 10.17 12.05 6.08
C PHE A 140 8.81 12.19 5.40
N TYR A 141 8.45 11.16 4.64
CA TYR A 141 7.10 10.98 4.15
C TYR A 141 6.34 10.05 5.10
N THR A 142 5.21 10.51 5.55
CA THR A 142 4.20 9.69 6.22
C THR A 142 2.94 9.77 5.38
N ALA A 143 2.45 8.62 4.93
CA ALA A 143 1.16 8.59 4.26
C ALA A 143 0.14 9.23 5.20
N ALA A 144 -0.57 10.24 4.72
CA ALA A 144 -1.62 10.87 5.52
C ALA A 144 -2.48 9.75 6.11
N SER A 145 -2.79 9.83 7.40
CA SER A 145 -3.71 8.88 8.04
C SER A 145 -5.03 8.97 7.29
N ALA A 146 -5.13 8.17 6.23
CA ALA A 146 -6.33 8.12 5.42
C ALA A 146 -7.43 7.62 6.33
N ALA A 147 -8.60 8.23 6.24
CA ALA A 147 -9.80 7.70 6.87
C ALA A 147 -9.85 6.19 6.59
N THR A 148 -10.10 5.38 7.64
CA THR A 148 -10.19 3.92 7.52
C THR A 148 -10.97 3.54 6.27
N SER A 149 -10.36 2.74 5.41
CA SER A 149 -10.91 2.41 4.11
C SER A 149 -11.57 1.03 4.10
N ILE A 150 -12.74 0.95 3.51
CA ILE A 150 -13.57 -0.26 3.48
C ILE A 150 -13.95 -0.57 2.05
N LEU A 151 -13.71 -1.81 1.61
CA LEU A 151 -14.19 -2.32 0.33
C LEU A 151 -15.47 -3.13 0.56
N ILE A 152 -16.54 -2.81 -0.18
CA ILE A 152 -17.81 -3.56 -0.15
C ILE A 152 -17.92 -4.33 -1.46
N ALA A 153 -18.08 -5.65 -1.36
CA ALA A 153 -18.31 -6.54 -2.49
C ALA A 153 -19.67 -7.22 -2.35
N ASP A 154 -20.64 -6.80 -3.14
CA ASP A 154 -22.00 -7.35 -3.15
C ASP A 154 -22.59 -7.15 -4.56
N PRO A 155 -23.27 -8.13 -5.17
CA PRO A 155 -23.87 -7.95 -6.49
C PRO A 155 -25.09 -7.00 -6.47
N ASP A 156 -25.74 -6.83 -5.31
CA ASP A 156 -26.88 -5.94 -5.13
C ASP A 156 -26.42 -4.49 -4.92
N ASP A 157 -26.70 -3.62 -5.88
CA ASP A 157 -26.37 -2.20 -5.85
C ASP A 157 -27.08 -1.43 -4.74
N ILE A 158 -28.31 -1.81 -4.39
CA ILE A 158 -29.08 -1.19 -3.29
C ILE A 158 -28.37 -1.48 -1.95
N VAL A 159 -27.91 -2.71 -1.75
CA VAL A 159 -27.17 -3.10 -0.54
C VAL A 159 -25.84 -2.35 -0.47
N ARG A 160 -25.09 -2.29 -1.60
CA ARG A 160 -23.83 -1.54 -1.64
C ARG A 160 -24.01 -0.06 -1.30
N GLU A 161 -24.95 0.60 -2.00
CA GLU A 161 -25.23 2.02 -1.79
C GLU A 161 -25.69 2.32 -0.36
N PHE A 162 -26.58 1.48 0.18
CA PHE A 162 -27.05 1.63 1.56
C PHE A 162 -25.91 1.56 2.59
N ILE A 163 -25.04 0.57 2.48
CA ILE A 163 -23.90 0.41 3.40
C ILE A 163 -22.90 1.56 3.19
N LYS A 164 -22.58 1.91 1.96
CA LYS A 164 -21.68 3.00 1.61
C LYS A 164 -22.10 4.31 2.27
N ILE A 165 -23.32 4.76 2.04
CA ILE A 165 -23.83 6.02 2.61
C ILE A 165 -23.66 6.01 4.14
N ARG A 166 -23.98 4.91 4.81
CA ARG A 166 -23.86 4.79 6.28
C ARG A 166 -22.42 4.87 6.76
N LEU A 167 -21.50 4.24 6.05
CA LEU A 167 -20.10 4.23 6.43
C LEU A 167 -19.42 5.56 6.10
N GLU A 168 -19.73 6.19 4.97
CA GLU A 168 -19.21 7.51 4.61
C GLU A 168 -19.65 8.59 5.61
N LEU A 169 -20.89 8.56 6.08
CA LEU A 169 -21.40 9.44 7.15
C LEU A 169 -20.63 9.26 8.49
N LYS A 170 -19.94 8.13 8.68
CA LYS A 170 -19.08 7.86 9.84
C LYS A 170 -17.59 8.20 9.60
N GLY A 171 -17.26 8.75 8.42
CA GLY A 171 -15.92 9.17 8.07
C GLY A 171 -15.04 8.05 7.48
N TYR A 172 -15.62 6.89 7.15
CA TYR A 172 -14.89 5.84 6.42
C TYR A 172 -14.77 6.20 4.94
N ARG A 173 -13.68 5.79 4.32
CA ARG A 173 -13.55 5.82 2.85
C ARG A 173 -14.06 4.50 2.29
N VAL A 174 -15.04 4.55 1.39
CA VAL A 174 -15.67 3.33 0.87
C VAL A 174 -15.31 3.12 -0.60
N TYR A 175 -14.97 1.88 -0.93
CA TYR A 175 -14.83 1.37 -2.29
C TYR A 175 -15.91 0.32 -2.53
N GLU A 176 -16.35 0.16 -3.76
CA GLU A 176 -17.39 -0.78 -4.15
C GLU A 176 -16.89 -1.73 -5.23
N ALA A 177 -17.44 -2.94 -5.24
CA ALA A 177 -17.26 -3.94 -6.27
C ALA A 177 -18.56 -4.75 -6.42
N GLN A 178 -18.95 -5.06 -7.65
CA GLN A 178 -20.17 -5.81 -7.95
C GLN A 178 -19.95 -7.31 -8.10
N ASP A 179 -18.68 -7.73 -8.26
CA ASP A 179 -18.28 -9.12 -8.39
C ASP A 179 -16.94 -9.38 -7.66
N GLY A 180 -16.60 -10.65 -7.53
CA GLY A 180 -15.40 -11.04 -6.78
C GLY A 180 -14.09 -10.72 -7.47
N GLN A 181 -14.06 -10.65 -8.81
CA GLN A 181 -12.85 -10.28 -9.54
C GLN A 181 -12.57 -8.79 -9.39
N GLU A 182 -13.59 -7.95 -9.58
CA GLU A 182 -13.49 -6.51 -9.33
C GLU A 182 -13.06 -6.22 -7.88
N ALA A 183 -13.64 -6.98 -6.92
CA ALA A 183 -13.28 -6.86 -5.51
C ALA A 183 -11.81 -7.20 -5.25
N TYR A 184 -11.29 -8.28 -5.85
CA TYR A 184 -9.89 -8.66 -5.70
C TYR A 184 -8.95 -7.64 -6.33
N ASP A 185 -9.27 -7.15 -7.53
CA ASP A 185 -8.49 -6.12 -8.21
C ASP A 185 -8.49 -4.79 -7.43
N ALA A 186 -9.63 -4.41 -6.86
CA ALA A 186 -9.73 -3.26 -5.98
C ALA A 186 -8.93 -3.45 -4.69
N TYR A 187 -8.96 -4.64 -4.10
CA TYR A 187 -8.16 -4.99 -2.92
C TYR A 187 -6.67 -4.82 -3.18
N VAL A 188 -6.16 -5.38 -4.27
CA VAL A 188 -4.73 -5.31 -4.62
C VAL A 188 -4.28 -3.86 -4.88
N ARG A 189 -5.12 -3.05 -5.54
CA ARG A 189 -4.77 -1.65 -5.86
C ARG A 189 -4.91 -0.70 -4.69
N ARG A 190 -5.91 -0.91 -3.81
CA ARG A 190 -6.30 0.06 -2.78
C ARG A 190 -5.85 -0.31 -1.38
N LEU A 191 -5.56 -1.60 -1.13
CA LEU A 191 -5.19 -2.15 0.18
C LEU A 191 -6.14 -1.66 1.29
N PRO A 192 -7.46 -1.91 1.18
CA PRO A 192 -8.43 -1.43 2.15
C PRO A 192 -8.15 -2.02 3.54
N ASP A 193 -8.51 -1.27 4.59
CA ASP A 193 -8.36 -1.70 5.98
C ASP A 193 -9.30 -2.84 6.35
N LEU A 194 -10.41 -2.97 5.61
CA LEU A 194 -11.42 -3.98 5.81
C LEU A 194 -12.14 -4.29 4.49
N VAL A 195 -12.53 -5.54 4.31
CA VAL A 195 -13.41 -5.97 3.22
C VAL A 195 -14.72 -6.48 3.80
N ILE A 196 -15.86 -6.06 3.24
CA ILE A 196 -17.20 -6.61 3.51
C ILE A 196 -17.62 -7.33 2.24
N THR A 197 -17.90 -8.62 2.30
CA THR A 197 -18.20 -9.41 1.10
C THR A 197 -19.42 -10.28 1.24
N GLU A 198 -20.24 -10.33 0.19
CA GLU A 198 -21.23 -11.39 -0.02
C GLU A 198 -20.52 -12.69 -0.42
N LEU A 199 -21.08 -13.85 -0.08
CA LEU A 199 -20.56 -15.17 -0.48
C LEU A 199 -20.96 -15.53 -1.91
N ASN A 200 -22.15 -15.11 -2.35
CA ASN A 200 -22.66 -15.35 -3.71
C ASN A 200 -22.25 -14.21 -4.64
N LEU A 201 -20.96 -14.08 -4.92
CA LEU A 201 -20.45 -13.12 -5.90
C LEU A 201 -20.33 -13.77 -7.28
N PRO A 202 -20.62 -13.03 -8.36
CA PRO A 202 -20.29 -13.44 -9.72
C PRO A 202 -18.78 -13.55 -9.94
N ILE A 203 -18.38 -14.30 -10.97
CA ILE A 203 -17.02 -14.47 -11.48
C ILE A 203 -16.11 -15.18 -10.47
N LEU A 204 -15.86 -14.60 -9.30
CA LEU A 204 -15.08 -15.15 -8.21
C LEU A 204 -15.96 -15.16 -6.95
N ASP A 205 -16.29 -16.35 -6.42
CA ASP A 205 -17.14 -16.45 -5.24
C ASP A 205 -16.47 -15.88 -3.98
N GLY A 206 -17.29 -15.51 -2.97
CA GLY A 206 -16.79 -14.87 -1.75
C GLY A 206 -15.77 -15.72 -0.99
N TYR A 207 -15.89 -17.04 -0.98
CA TYR A 207 -14.90 -17.92 -0.35
C TYR A 207 -13.54 -17.88 -1.08
N GLN A 208 -13.58 -17.85 -2.42
CA GLN A 208 -12.38 -17.72 -3.23
C GLN A 208 -11.75 -16.33 -3.05
N LEU A 209 -12.57 -15.28 -3.00
CA LEU A 209 -12.10 -13.92 -2.70
C LEU A 209 -11.38 -13.86 -1.35
N ILE A 210 -11.97 -14.37 -0.28
CA ILE A 210 -11.38 -14.42 1.05
C ILE A 210 -10.02 -15.12 1.01
N ARG A 211 -9.94 -16.32 0.42
CA ARG A 211 -8.67 -17.06 0.29
C ARG A 211 -7.62 -16.31 -0.52
N SER A 212 -8.04 -15.58 -1.56
CA SER A 212 -7.11 -14.79 -2.39
C SER A 212 -6.55 -13.61 -1.62
N ILE A 213 -7.38 -12.94 -0.84
CA ILE A 213 -6.98 -11.87 0.07
C ILE A 213 -5.98 -12.38 1.11
N GLN A 214 -6.26 -13.51 1.78
CA GLN A 214 -5.39 -14.10 2.78
C GLN A 214 -4.03 -14.56 2.23
N ARG A 215 -3.98 -14.98 0.97
CA ARG A 215 -2.72 -15.32 0.29
C ARG A 215 -1.91 -14.10 -0.12
N HIS A 216 -2.59 -13.00 -0.43
CA HIS A 216 -1.95 -11.76 -0.83
C HIS A 216 -1.35 -11.03 0.37
N ASP A 217 -2.06 -11.02 1.48
CA ASP A 217 -1.67 -10.32 2.72
C ASP A 217 -1.51 -11.34 3.85
N THR A 218 -0.28 -11.67 4.18
CA THR A 218 0.06 -12.58 5.31
C THR A 218 -0.21 -11.93 6.67
N ASN A 219 -0.53 -10.63 6.69
CA ASN A 219 -0.79 -9.84 7.89
C ASN A 219 -2.27 -9.45 8.03
N GLU A 220 -3.17 -10.45 7.94
CA GLU A 220 -4.57 -10.32 8.31
C GLU A 220 -5.42 -9.42 7.38
N GLY A 221 -5.60 -9.84 6.15
CA GLY A 221 -6.69 -9.29 5.31
C GLY A 221 -8.02 -9.44 6.06
N ARG A 222 -8.49 -8.36 6.70
CA ARG A 222 -9.69 -8.39 7.55
C ARG A 222 -10.92 -8.44 6.69
N VAL A 223 -11.63 -9.56 6.72
CA VAL A 223 -12.83 -9.76 5.92
C VAL A 223 -14.03 -10.04 6.82
N ILE A 224 -15.09 -9.24 6.67
CA ILE A 224 -16.43 -9.53 7.22
C ILE A 224 -17.26 -10.12 6.09
N VAL A 225 -17.85 -11.28 6.32
CA VAL A 225 -18.85 -11.86 5.43
C VAL A 225 -20.22 -11.25 5.75
N LEU A 226 -20.92 -10.75 4.74
CA LEU A 226 -22.30 -10.26 4.82
C LEU A 226 -23.16 -11.02 3.81
N THR A 227 -24.00 -11.94 4.26
CA THR A 227 -24.76 -12.82 3.39
C THR A 227 -26.14 -13.18 3.96
N ASP A 228 -27.03 -13.61 3.08
CA ASP A 228 -28.34 -14.18 3.45
C ASP A 228 -28.27 -15.67 3.86
N LYS A 229 -27.11 -16.31 3.64
CA LYS A 229 -26.88 -17.72 4.00
C LYS A 229 -26.77 -17.90 5.50
N GLN A 230 -27.82 -18.42 6.14
CA GLN A 230 -27.88 -18.60 7.60
C GLN A 230 -27.41 -19.98 8.11
N LEU A 231 -27.10 -20.92 7.22
CA LEU A 231 -26.70 -22.28 7.60
C LEU A 231 -25.37 -22.27 8.38
N ALA A 232 -25.31 -23.04 9.45
CA ALA A 232 -24.10 -23.16 10.30
C ALA A 232 -22.86 -23.56 9.50
N ASP A 233 -23.02 -24.45 8.50
CA ASP A 233 -21.95 -24.90 7.61
C ASP A 233 -21.33 -23.76 6.80
N ASN A 234 -22.13 -22.81 6.33
CA ASN A 234 -21.63 -21.66 5.60
C ASN A 234 -20.78 -20.76 6.49
N ARG A 235 -21.17 -20.58 7.74
CA ARG A 235 -20.43 -19.81 8.73
C ARG A 235 -19.08 -20.45 9.06
N SER A 236 -19.07 -21.74 9.35
CA SER A 236 -17.84 -22.50 9.62
C SER A 236 -16.89 -22.42 8.43
N ARG A 237 -17.40 -22.65 7.23
CA ARG A 237 -16.63 -22.59 5.99
C ARG A 237 -16.07 -21.18 5.70
N ALA A 238 -16.79 -20.11 6.05
CA ALA A 238 -16.30 -18.74 5.92
C ALA A 238 -15.10 -18.49 6.84
N TYR A 239 -15.19 -18.89 8.12
CA TYR A 239 -14.07 -18.79 9.05
C TYR A 239 -12.88 -19.65 8.64
N GLU A 240 -13.08 -20.88 8.19
CA GLU A 240 -12.03 -21.76 7.64
C GLU A 240 -11.34 -21.13 6.41
N SER A 241 -12.06 -20.32 5.65
CA SER A 241 -11.50 -19.57 4.52
C SER A 241 -10.69 -18.34 4.93
N GLY A 242 -10.74 -17.94 6.22
CA GLY A 242 -10.01 -16.80 6.76
C GLY A 242 -10.87 -15.54 7.02
N ALA A 243 -12.21 -15.67 7.04
CA ALA A 243 -13.06 -14.55 7.43
C ALA A 243 -12.83 -14.18 8.90
N ALA A 244 -12.72 -12.88 9.19
CA ALA A 244 -12.57 -12.36 10.55
C ALA A 244 -13.90 -12.29 11.30
N ASP A 245 -15.00 -12.10 10.57
CA ASP A 245 -16.35 -12.06 11.14
C ASP A 245 -17.44 -12.37 10.10
N TYR A 246 -18.68 -12.53 10.58
CA TYR A 246 -19.83 -12.94 9.79
C TYR A 246 -21.07 -12.20 10.24
N VAL A 247 -21.82 -11.62 9.29
CA VAL A 247 -23.08 -10.92 9.49
C VAL A 247 -24.14 -11.52 8.56
N THR A 248 -25.34 -11.77 9.07
CA THR A 248 -26.45 -12.27 8.26
C THR A 248 -27.38 -11.14 7.83
N LYS A 249 -27.88 -11.21 6.60
CA LYS A 249 -29.00 -10.39 6.15
C LYS A 249 -30.32 -10.93 6.74
N PRO A 250 -31.29 -10.09 7.15
CA PRO A 250 -31.31 -8.64 6.99
C PRO A 250 -30.31 -7.93 7.89
N LEU A 251 -29.65 -6.93 7.31
CA LEU A 251 -28.51 -6.25 7.89
C LEU A 251 -28.88 -5.38 9.10
N SER A 252 -28.27 -5.64 10.25
CA SER A 252 -28.21 -4.72 11.36
C SER A 252 -27.01 -3.78 11.21
N ILE A 253 -27.26 -2.52 10.91
CA ILE A 253 -26.19 -1.52 10.78
C ILE A 253 -25.39 -1.37 12.06
N SER A 254 -26.06 -1.39 13.22
CA SER A 254 -25.37 -1.28 14.53
C SER A 254 -24.41 -2.47 14.78
N GLU A 255 -24.80 -3.68 14.38
CA GLU A 255 -23.95 -4.86 14.46
C GLU A 255 -22.74 -4.74 13.54
N LEU A 256 -22.97 -4.36 12.28
CA LEU A 256 -21.89 -4.18 11.30
C LEU A 256 -20.90 -3.09 11.76
N GLU A 257 -21.39 -1.94 12.20
CA GLU A 257 -20.54 -0.85 12.72
C GLU A 257 -19.69 -1.30 13.92
N TRP A 258 -20.29 -2.06 14.83
CA TRP A 258 -19.54 -2.58 15.99
C TRP A 258 -18.40 -3.53 15.56
N LYS A 259 -18.68 -4.44 14.62
CA LYS A 259 -17.67 -5.37 14.09
C LYS A 259 -16.57 -4.63 13.31
N ILE A 260 -16.93 -3.64 12.50
CA ILE A 260 -15.96 -2.78 11.81
C ILE A 260 -15.05 -2.12 12.83
N LYS A 261 -15.61 -1.43 13.83
CA LYS A 261 -14.83 -0.75 14.87
C LYS A 261 -13.90 -1.71 15.61
N ARG A 262 -14.36 -2.90 15.93
CA ARG A 262 -13.55 -3.91 16.61
C ARG A 262 -12.34 -4.33 15.77
N LEU A 263 -12.55 -4.54 14.48
CA LEU A 263 -11.50 -5.00 13.57
C LEU A 263 -10.54 -3.89 13.10
N THR A 264 -10.95 -2.63 13.14
CA THR A 264 -10.14 -1.50 12.65
C THR A 264 -9.43 -0.71 13.77
N ARG A 265 -9.73 -0.95 15.06
CA ARG A 265 -9.19 -0.22 16.21
C ARG A 265 -7.75 -0.60 16.62
N ASN A 266 -7.13 -1.60 16.00
CA ASN A 266 -5.80 -2.09 16.39
C ASN A 266 -4.68 -1.54 15.48
N HIS A 267 -4.78 -0.24 15.13
CA HIS A 267 -3.67 0.48 14.48
C HIS A 267 -3.43 1.81 15.17
#